data_7df836694dec557c5322a693eadf27f2
#
_entry.id   7df836694dec557c5322a693eadf27f2
#
_cell.length_a   1.000
_cell.length_b   1.000
_cell.length_c   1.000
_cell.angle_alpha   90.00
_cell.angle_beta   90.00
_cell.angle_gamma   90.00
#
_symmetry.space_group_name_H-M   'P 1'
#
loop_
_entity.id
_entity.type
_entity.pdbx_description
1 polymer ?
#
loop_
_entity_poly.entity_id
_entity_poly.type
_entity_poly.pdbx_seq_one_letter_code
_entity_poly.pdbx_strand_id
1 'polypeptide(L)'
;LYHLPPRALPSIQAVEGGAVGVEHFNANGSADLGVMQINTLWLGPLSQVIRQPREIIRRRLVGESCFNIIAAGAILRTYLDNEKGDLLKAVGDYHSHTPALNLDYRRKVIAAAMRLTTR
;
A
#
# COMPACT_ATOMS: atom_id res chain seq x y z
N LEU A 1 9.81 10.72 -2.53
CA LEU A 1 10.21 9.32 -2.48
C LEU A 1 9.58 8.54 -3.62
N TYR A 2 10.39 7.85 -4.41
CA TYR A 2 9.95 7.11 -5.61
C TYR A 2 9.20 7.97 -6.64
N HIS A 3 9.41 9.27 -6.63
CA HIS A 3 8.77 10.22 -7.55
C HIS A 3 7.24 10.11 -7.55
N LEU A 4 6.66 9.88 -6.37
CA LEU A 4 5.21 9.84 -6.18
C LEU A 4 4.70 11.22 -5.76
N PRO A 5 3.45 11.59 -6.14
CA PRO A 5 2.83 12.81 -5.63
C PRO A 5 2.79 12.80 -4.10
N PRO A 6 3.06 13.94 -3.44
CA PRO A 6 3.16 13.98 -1.97
C PRO A 6 1.93 13.48 -1.22
N ARG A 7 0.73 13.60 -1.81
CA ARG A 7 -0.51 13.15 -1.17
C ARG A 7 -0.90 11.70 -1.44
N ALA A 8 -0.16 11.00 -2.32
CA ALA A 8 -0.55 9.64 -2.72
C ALA A 8 -0.56 8.68 -1.52
N LEU A 9 0.56 8.53 -0.84
CA LEU A 9 0.65 7.60 0.30
C LEU A 9 -0.21 8.03 1.49
N PRO A 10 -0.23 9.32 1.92
CA PRO A 10 -1.13 9.74 3.00
C PRO A 10 -2.61 9.47 2.70
N SER A 11 -3.04 9.65 1.44
CA SER A 11 -4.42 9.39 1.05
C SER A 11 -4.76 7.90 1.10
N ILE A 12 -3.86 7.04 0.66
CA ILE A 12 -4.03 5.58 0.76
C ILE A 12 -4.11 5.18 2.23
N GLN A 13 -3.20 5.68 3.07
CA GLN A 13 -3.18 5.37 4.50
C GLN A 13 -4.50 5.78 5.17
N ALA A 14 -5.04 6.93 4.83
CA ALA A 14 -6.32 7.40 5.37
C ALA A 14 -7.47 6.45 5.02
N VAL A 15 -7.47 5.86 3.83
CA VAL A 15 -8.48 4.89 3.41
C VAL A 15 -8.25 3.52 4.07
N GLU A 16 -7.00 3.05 4.10
CA GLU A 16 -6.67 1.75 4.67
C GLU A 16 -6.86 1.70 6.19
N GLY A 17 -6.62 2.82 6.87
CA GLY A 17 -6.82 2.91 8.32
C GLY A 17 -5.89 2.05 9.15
N GLY A 18 -4.75 1.65 8.58
CA GLY A 18 -3.78 0.83 9.29
C GLY A 18 -3.01 1.58 10.35
N ALA A 19 -2.34 0.85 11.23
CA ALA A 19 -1.50 1.38 12.28
C ALA A 19 -0.32 0.45 12.56
N VAL A 20 0.70 0.96 13.24
CA VAL A 20 1.82 0.15 13.72
C VAL A 20 1.30 -0.99 14.59
N GLY A 21 1.77 -2.19 14.34
CA GLY A 21 1.39 -3.39 15.09
C GLY A 21 0.12 -4.07 14.61
N VAL A 22 -0.60 -3.49 13.66
CA VAL A 22 -1.85 -4.08 13.16
C VAL A 22 -1.58 -5.14 12.09
N GLU A 23 -2.20 -6.30 12.25
CA GLU A 23 -2.29 -7.35 11.23
C GLU A 23 -3.76 -7.66 11.01
N HIS A 24 -4.25 -7.38 9.81
CA HIS A 24 -5.63 -7.66 9.43
C HIS A 24 -5.68 -8.93 8.60
N PHE A 25 -6.27 -10.00 9.13
CA PHE A 25 -6.33 -11.31 8.47
C PHE A 25 -7.51 -11.38 7.52
N ASN A 26 -7.25 -11.83 6.29
CA ASN A 26 -8.24 -11.96 5.24
C ASN A 26 -8.74 -13.40 5.11
N ALA A 27 -9.95 -13.57 4.55
CA ALA A 27 -10.56 -14.88 4.38
C ALA A 27 -9.74 -15.83 3.49
N ASN A 28 -8.93 -15.29 2.57
CA ASN A 28 -8.11 -16.09 1.65
C ASN A 28 -6.77 -16.57 2.26
N GLY A 29 -6.55 -16.37 3.55
CA GLY A 29 -5.32 -16.76 4.23
C GLY A 29 -4.20 -15.73 4.19
N SER A 30 -4.38 -14.62 3.46
CA SER A 30 -3.43 -13.51 3.48
C SER A 30 -3.71 -12.58 4.66
N ALA A 31 -2.79 -11.64 4.91
CA ALA A 31 -3.00 -10.60 5.89
C ALA A 31 -2.50 -9.27 5.34
N ASP A 32 -3.09 -8.17 5.82
CA ASP A 32 -2.64 -6.81 5.52
C ASP A 32 -1.91 -6.27 6.73
N LEU A 33 -0.71 -5.73 6.52
CA LEU A 33 0.26 -5.50 7.57
C LEU A 33 0.56 -4.02 7.78
N GLY A 34 0.44 -3.57 9.02
CA GLY A 34 0.96 -2.28 9.48
C GLY A 34 0.23 -1.06 8.95
N VAL A 35 0.93 0.07 8.98
CA VAL A 35 0.37 1.41 8.71
C VAL A 35 -0.30 1.51 7.34
N MET A 36 0.33 0.97 6.30
CA MET A 36 -0.17 1.05 4.92
C MET A 36 -0.92 -0.21 4.49
N GLN A 37 -1.15 -1.15 5.41
CA GLN A 37 -1.89 -2.39 5.15
C GLN A 37 -1.35 -3.17 3.94
N ILE A 38 -0.03 -3.42 3.96
CA ILE A 38 0.65 -4.16 2.89
C ILE A 38 0.30 -5.64 2.99
N ASN A 39 -0.21 -6.19 1.89
CA ASN A 39 -0.61 -7.60 1.85
C ASN A 39 0.60 -8.55 1.88
N THR A 40 0.42 -9.70 2.53
CA THR A 40 1.46 -10.72 2.68
C THR A 40 1.94 -11.30 1.35
N LEU A 41 1.21 -11.11 0.25
CA LEU A 41 1.68 -11.52 -1.07
C LEU A 41 3.01 -10.84 -1.47
N TRP A 42 3.30 -9.69 -0.87
CA TRP A 42 4.53 -8.93 -1.13
C TRP A 42 5.75 -9.43 -0.34
N LEU A 43 5.56 -10.37 0.61
CA LEU A 43 6.67 -10.89 1.42
C LEU A 43 7.75 -11.57 0.57
N GLY A 44 7.34 -12.36 -0.42
CA GLY A 44 8.29 -12.99 -1.35
C GLY A 44 9.12 -11.99 -2.14
N PRO A 45 8.49 -11.10 -2.91
CA PRO A 45 9.23 -10.07 -3.66
C PRO A 45 10.11 -9.19 -2.79
N LEU A 46 9.63 -8.74 -1.64
CA LEU A 46 10.42 -7.91 -0.72
C LEU A 46 11.59 -8.69 -0.12
N SER A 47 11.38 -9.96 0.23
CA SER A 47 12.42 -10.84 0.74
C SER A 47 13.59 -10.98 -0.26
N GLN A 48 13.26 -11.14 -1.54
CA GLN A 48 14.27 -11.25 -2.60
C GLN A 48 15.06 -9.96 -2.79
N VAL A 49 14.39 -8.81 -2.82
CA VAL A 49 15.04 -7.52 -3.06
C VAL A 49 15.89 -7.10 -1.87
N ILE A 50 15.38 -7.27 -0.67
CA ILE A 50 16.04 -6.81 0.57
C ILE A 50 17.04 -7.85 1.09
N ARG A 51 16.92 -9.11 0.63
CA ARG A 51 17.78 -10.23 1.05
C ARG A 51 17.65 -10.51 2.55
N GLN A 52 16.40 -10.56 3.02
CA GLN A 52 16.05 -10.93 4.39
C GLN A 52 14.98 -12.02 4.35
N PRO A 53 14.92 -12.92 5.35
CA PRO A 53 13.85 -13.93 5.42
C PRO A 53 12.47 -13.28 5.47
N ARG A 54 11.46 -13.97 4.92
CA ARG A 54 10.08 -13.48 4.90
C ARG A 54 9.56 -13.12 6.30
N GLU A 55 9.91 -13.90 7.32
CA GLU A 55 9.50 -13.62 8.70
C GLU A 55 10.03 -12.30 9.21
N ILE A 56 11.26 -11.95 8.86
CA ILE A 56 11.86 -10.68 9.23
C ILE A 56 11.15 -9.54 8.51
N ILE A 57 10.89 -9.69 7.20
CA ILE A 57 10.15 -8.69 6.43
C ILE A 57 8.76 -8.48 7.05
N ARG A 58 8.04 -9.56 7.34
CA ARG A 58 6.71 -9.47 7.97
C ARG A 58 6.77 -8.69 9.29
N ARG A 59 7.70 -9.04 10.16
CA ARG A 59 7.86 -8.40 11.46
C ARG A 59 8.14 -6.90 11.33
N ARG A 60 8.98 -6.54 10.36
CA ARG A 60 9.31 -5.14 10.10
C ARG A 60 8.12 -4.38 9.51
N LEU A 61 7.37 -4.98 8.59
CA LEU A 61 6.16 -4.36 8.03
C LEU A 61 5.11 -4.08 9.10
N VAL A 62 4.97 -4.98 10.07
CA VAL A 62 4.02 -4.80 11.17
C VAL A 62 4.49 -3.74 12.17
N GLY A 63 5.75 -3.79 12.56
CA GLY A 63 6.26 -3.04 13.72
C GLY A 63 7.02 -1.76 13.41
N GLU A 64 7.44 -1.53 12.17
CA GLU A 64 8.26 -0.36 11.79
C GLU A 64 7.53 0.48 10.76
N SER A 65 7.00 1.64 11.19
CA SER A 65 6.22 2.51 10.30
C SER A 65 7.03 3.01 9.10
N CYS A 66 8.28 3.42 9.32
CA CYS A 66 9.13 3.91 8.22
C CYS A 66 9.41 2.83 7.19
N PHE A 67 9.74 1.62 7.63
CA PHE A 67 9.95 0.49 6.72
C PHE A 67 8.68 0.19 5.92
N ASN A 68 7.53 0.17 6.58
CA ASN A 68 6.24 -0.08 5.96
C ASN A 68 5.92 0.96 4.89
N ILE A 69 6.08 2.25 5.20
CA ILE A 69 5.79 3.35 4.27
C ILE A 69 6.74 3.32 3.06
N ILE A 70 8.02 3.04 3.28
CA ILE A 70 8.99 2.90 2.19
C ILE A 70 8.61 1.74 1.27
N ALA A 71 8.24 0.60 1.85
CA ALA A 71 7.78 -0.56 1.08
C ALA A 71 6.50 -0.25 0.29
N ALA A 72 5.55 0.46 0.90
CA ALA A 72 4.32 0.89 0.23
C ALA A 72 4.63 1.81 -0.97
N GLY A 73 5.58 2.70 -0.81
CA GLY A 73 6.04 3.58 -1.91
C GLY A 73 6.60 2.78 -3.07
N ALA A 74 7.43 1.79 -2.80
CA ALA A 74 8.00 0.91 -3.82
C ALA A 74 6.90 0.11 -4.54
N ILE A 75 5.92 -0.40 -3.79
CA ILE A 75 4.79 -1.14 -4.34
C ILE A 75 3.96 -0.24 -5.26
N LEU A 76 3.60 0.95 -4.80
CA LEU A 76 2.83 1.90 -5.60
C LEU A 76 3.60 2.32 -6.86
N ARG A 77 4.92 2.54 -6.75
CA ARG A 77 5.77 2.85 -7.91
C ARG A 77 5.71 1.70 -8.94
N THR A 78 5.74 0.46 -8.47
CA THR A 78 5.65 -0.72 -9.35
C THR A 78 4.31 -0.72 -10.10
N TYR A 79 3.20 -0.50 -9.40
CA TYR A 79 1.90 -0.40 -10.05
C TYR A 79 1.83 0.77 -11.02
N LEU A 80 2.40 1.92 -10.65
CA LEU A 80 2.41 3.10 -11.52
C LEU A 80 3.16 2.84 -12.82
N ASP A 81 4.29 2.15 -12.75
CA ASP A 81 5.06 1.76 -13.94
C ASP A 81 4.27 0.77 -14.81
N ASN A 82 3.60 -0.19 -14.19
CA ASN A 82 2.76 -1.16 -14.89
C ASN A 82 1.57 -0.50 -15.58
N GLU A 83 1.03 0.58 -15.02
CA GLU A 83 -0.08 1.33 -15.59
C GLU A 83 0.40 2.51 -16.45
N LYS A 84 1.65 2.52 -16.85
CA LYS A 84 2.26 3.52 -17.76
C LYS A 84 2.06 4.96 -17.26
N GLY A 85 2.18 5.17 -15.95
CA GLY A 85 2.07 6.47 -15.33
C GLY A 85 0.65 6.91 -14.97
N ASP A 86 -0.35 6.07 -15.17
CA ASP A 86 -1.74 6.37 -14.74
C ASP A 86 -1.86 6.17 -13.23
N LEU A 87 -1.74 7.26 -12.49
CA LEU A 87 -1.73 7.25 -11.03
C LEU A 87 -3.02 6.68 -10.42
N LEU A 88 -4.18 7.03 -10.96
CA LEU A 88 -5.45 6.57 -10.41
C LEU A 88 -5.61 5.06 -10.57
N LYS A 89 -5.18 4.50 -11.71
CA LYS A 89 -5.19 3.05 -11.89
C LYS A 89 -4.20 2.37 -10.96
N ALA A 90 -3.00 2.94 -10.79
CA ALA A 90 -2.01 2.39 -9.85
C ALA A 90 -2.52 2.39 -8.42
N VAL A 91 -3.16 3.45 -7.99
CA VAL A 91 -3.79 3.56 -6.66
C VAL A 91 -4.88 2.51 -6.49
N GLY A 92 -5.72 2.32 -7.52
CA GLY A 92 -6.72 1.27 -7.50
C GLY A 92 -6.11 -0.13 -7.39
N ASP A 93 -5.02 -0.38 -8.10
CA ASP A 93 -4.29 -1.66 -8.07
C ASP A 93 -3.71 -1.96 -6.68
N TYR A 94 -3.36 -0.93 -5.93
CA TYR A 94 -2.88 -1.08 -4.56
C TYR A 94 -3.89 -1.85 -3.71
N HIS A 95 -5.18 -1.65 -3.97
CA HIS A 95 -6.27 -2.37 -3.31
C HIS A 95 -6.64 -3.66 -4.05
N SER A 96 -6.91 -3.57 -5.36
CA SER A 96 -7.41 -4.70 -6.14
C SER A 96 -7.30 -4.45 -7.63
N HIS A 97 -7.04 -5.51 -8.40
CA HIS A 97 -7.10 -5.49 -9.87
C HIS A 97 -8.52 -5.73 -10.40
N THR A 98 -9.46 -6.14 -9.54
CA THR A 98 -10.87 -6.30 -9.94
C THR A 98 -11.46 -4.93 -10.30
N PRO A 99 -11.98 -4.71 -11.53
CA PRO A 99 -12.36 -3.36 -11.98
C PRO A 99 -13.32 -2.61 -11.05
N ALA A 100 -14.37 -3.27 -10.56
CA ALA A 100 -15.34 -2.64 -9.69
C ALA A 100 -14.73 -2.21 -8.34
N LEU A 101 -13.94 -3.09 -7.72
CA LEU A 101 -13.26 -2.79 -6.45
C LEU A 101 -12.18 -1.73 -6.63
N ASN A 102 -11.45 -1.77 -7.74
CA ASN A 102 -10.45 -0.78 -8.09
C ASN A 102 -11.06 0.61 -8.19
N LEU A 103 -12.18 0.75 -8.91
CA LEU A 103 -12.88 2.04 -9.07
C LEU A 103 -13.41 2.59 -7.75
N ASP A 104 -14.02 1.75 -6.92
CA ASP A 104 -14.53 2.17 -5.61
C ASP A 104 -13.41 2.68 -4.71
N TYR A 105 -12.29 1.96 -4.68
CA TYR A 105 -11.12 2.34 -3.90
C TYR A 105 -10.54 3.69 -4.38
N ARG A 106 -10.45 3.88 -5.70
CA ARG A 106 -9.96 5.13 -6.29
C ARG A 106 -10.80 6.32 -5.83
N ARG A 107 -12.13 6.17 -5.81
CA ARG A 107 -13.03 7.21 -5.31
C ARG A 107 -12.79 7.55 -3.85
N LYS A 108 -12.57 6.55 -3.02
CA LYS A 108 -12.26 6.74 -1.59
C LYS A 108 -10.95 7.47 -1.40
N VAL A 109 -9.92 7.12 -2.17
CA VAL A 109 -8.60 7.77 -2.10
C VAL A 109 -8.69 9.22 -2.58
N ILE A 110 -9.43 9.50 -3.65
CA ILE A 110 -9.66 10.87 -4.14
C ILE A 110 -10.32 11.70 -3.06
N ALA A 111 -11.37 11.18 -2.42
CA ALA A 111 -12.08 11.88 -1.34
C ALA A 111 -11.14 12.18 -0.16
N ALA A 112 -10.28 11.20 0.21
CA ALA A 112 -9.29 11.40 1.26
C ALA A 112 -8.27 12.49 0.88
N ALA A 113 -7.78 12.50 -0.36
CA ALA A 113 -6.85 13.50 -0.86
C ALA A 113 -7.47 14.90 -0.80
N MET A 114 -8.74 15.03 -1.14
CA MET A 114 -9.45 16.30 -1.07
C MET A 114 -9.58 16.80 0.37
N ARG A 115 -9.86 15.91 1.32
CA ARG A 115 -9.90 16.28 2.76
C ARG A 115 -8.54 16.78 3.25
N LEU A 116 -7.45 16.15 2.82
CA LEU A 116 -6.10 16.57 3.17
C LEU A 116 -5.74 17.94 2.58
N THR A 117 -6.34 18.28 1.42
CA THR A 117 -6.11 19.55 0.75
C THR A 117 -6.82 20.72 1.45
N THR A 118 -7.99 20.48 2.03
CA THR A 118 -8.83 21.52 2.64
C THR A 118 -8.48 21.85 4.09
N ARG A 119 -7.49 21.20 4.65
CA ARG A 119 -7.04 21.47 6.03
C ARG A 119 -6.19 22.72 6.14
#